data_6dc3cecc2f751359c406163fb586a46f
#
_entry.id   6dc3cecc2f751359c406163fb586a46f
#
_cell.length_a   1.000
_cell.length_b   1.000
_cell.length_c   1.000
_cell.angle_alpha   90.00
_cell.angle_beta   90.00
_cell.angle_gamma   90.00
#
_symmetry.space_group_name_H-M   'P 1'
#
loop_
_entity.id
_entity.type
_entity.pdbx_description
1 polymer ?
#
loop_
_entity_poly.entity_id
_entity_poly.type
_entity_poly.pdbx_seq_one_letter_code
_entity_poly.pdbx_strand_id
1 'polypeptide(L)'
;MIIGHKLSKNDELAKVNQTLYRSMIGKLQYVVHNRPDIALSIGIVARFSTNRRENHLMAVKRIMRYLKGTDDFGLYYKRNEKFELRAYIDTDWGGNIDDRKSTSGGVLFLGRRLVTWTSKKKSCTSQSIVEAKYVVAIINYTNIVWIKCLLKGMKR
;
A
#
# COMPACT_ATOMS: atom_id res chain seq x y z
N MET A 1 -3.90 -10.81 -6.07
CA MET A 1 -5.35 -10.69 -6.34
C MET A 1 -5.63 -11.18 -7.74
N ILE A 2 -6.86 -11.65 -8.05
CA ILE A 2 -7.24 -11.95 -9.45
C ILE A 2 -7.35 -10.61 -10.16
N ILE A 3 -6.67 -10.48 -11.30
CA ILE A 3 -6.75 -9.28 -12.14
C ILE A 3 -8.22 -9.05 -12.52
N GLY A 4 -8.73 -7.83 -12.28
CA GLY A 4 -10.12 -7.46 -12.62
C GLY A 4 -11.17 -7.75 -11.54
N HIS A 5 -10.89 -8.54 -10.51
CA HIS A 5 -11.88 -8.81 -9.44
C HIS A 5 -11.77 -7.75 -8.34
N LYS A 6 -12.74 -6.85 -8.29
CA LYS A 6 -12.83 -5.80 -7.26
C LYS A 6 -13.69 -6.31 -6.10
N LEU A 7 -13.17 -6.18 -4.87
CA LEU A 7 -13.89 -6.51 -3.65
C LEU A 7 -14.88 -5.38 -3.29
N SER A 8 -16.06 -5.74 -2.79
CA SER A 8 -17.10 -4.79 -2.34
C SER A 8 -17.61 -5.14 -0.94
N LYS A 9 -18.15 -4.15 -0.24
CA LYS A 9 -18.83 -4.34 1.05
C LYS A 9 -20.18 -5.01 0.92
N ASN A 10 -20.80 -4.93 -0.26
CA ASN A 10 -22.17 -5.38 -0.53
C ASN A 10 -22.27 -6.80 -1.08
N ASP A 11 -21.19 -7.60 -0.97
CA ASP A 11 -21.23 -9.01 -1.35
C ASP A 11 -22.22 -9.78 -0.45
N GLU A 12 -23.07 -10.63 -1.04
CA GLU A 12 -24.08 -11.42 -0.35
C GLU A 12 -23.54 -12.67 0.37
N LEU A 13 -22.24 -12.92 0.28
CA LEU A 13 -21.57 -14.07 0.88
C LEU A 13 -21.61 -14.07 2.42
N ALA A 14 -21.42 -15.22 3.03
CA ALA A 14 -21.46 -15.40 4.47
C ALA A 14 -20.50 -14.48 5.23
N LYS A 15 -20.91 -14.03 6.42
CA LYS A 15 -20.06 -13.25 7.33
C LYS A 15 -19.00 -14.15 7.95
N VAL A 16 -17.81 -13.63 8.10
CA VAL A 16 -16.65 -14.32 8.69
C VAL A 16 -16.42 -13.86 10.11
N ASN A 17 -15.79 -14.69 10.94
CA ASN A 17 -15.40 -14.35 12.31
C ASN A 17 -14.50 -13.09 12.32
N GLN A 18 -14.91 -12.09 13.10
CA GLN A 18 -14.26 -10.78 13.18
C GLN A 18 -12.87 -10.84 13.79
N THR A 19 -12.76 -11.54 14.91
CA THR A 19 -11.51 -11.64 15.65
C THR A 19 -10.43 -12.31 14.81
N LEU A 20 -10.79 -13.41 14.14
CA LEU A 20 -9.89 -14.11 13.23
C LEU A 20 -9.43 -13.20 12.09
N TYR A 21 -10.37 -12.52 11.41
CA TYR A 21 -10.04 -11.65 10.28
C TYR A 21 -9.11 -10.50 10.70
N ARG A 22 -9.43 -9.80 11.80
CA ARG A 22 -8.61 -8.70 12.32
C ARG A 22 -7.22 -9.15 12.77
N SER A 23 -7.12 -10.32 13.42
CA SER A 23 -5.84 -10.90 13.80
C SER A 23 -4.96 -11.17 12.57
N MET A 24 -5.53 -11.75 11.50
CA MET A 24 -4.80 -11.98 10.26
C MET A 24 -4.32 -10.66 9.62
N ILE A 25 -5.19 -9.65 9.54
CA ILE A 25 -4.83 -8.33 9.01
C ILE A 25 -3.72 -7.67 9.83
N GLY A 26 -3.80 -7.70 11.17
CA GLY A 26 -2.78 -7.13 12.04
C GLY A 26 -1.40 -7.75 11.83
N LYS A 27 -1.33 -9.08 11.72
CA LYS A 27 -0.07 -9.79 11.41
C LYS A 27 0.47 -9.39 10.03
N LEU A 28 -0.39 -9.30 9.02
CA LEU A 28 0.02 -8.90 7.67
C LEU A 28 0.47 -7.44 7.61
N GLN A 29 -0.15 -6.54 8.36
CA GLN A 29 0.28 -5.13 8.46
C GLN A 29 1.69 -5.00 9.03
N TYR A 30 2.06 -5.84 9.99
CA TYR A 30 3.45 -5.88 10.48
C TYR A 30 4.44 -6.28 9.37
N VAL A 31 4.11 -7.28 8.57
CA VAL A 31 4.95 -7.77 7.47
C VAL A 31 5.14 -6.72 6.36
N VAL A 32 4.17 -5.82 6.14
CA VAL A 32 4.28 -4.74 5.12
C VAL A 32 5.53 -3.88 5.30
N HIS A 33 6.01 -3.70 6.53
CA HIS A 33 7.21 -2.89 6.78
C HIS A 33 8.48 -3.45 6.14
N ASN A 34 8.50 -4.74 5.80
CA ASN A 34 9.62 -5.41 5.13
C ASN A 34 9.27 -5.89 3.70
N ARG A 35 7.97 -5.86 3.33
CA ARG A 35 7.43 -6.39 2.07
C ARG A 35 6.56 -5.34 1.37
N PRO A 36 7.16 -4.39 0.64
CA PRO A 36 6.43 -3.34 -0.09
C PRO A 36 5.50 -3.89 -1.18
N ASP A 37 5.82 -5.04 -1.76
CA ASP A 37 5.06 -5.72 -2.81
C ASP A 37 3.63 -6.09 -2.40
N ILE A 38 3.37 -6.32 -1.11
CA ILE A 38 2.03 -6.64 -0.59
C ILE A 38 1.27 -5.44 -0.03
N ALA A 39 1.90 -4.26 0.03
CA ALA A 39 1.32 -3.07 0.70
C ALA A 39 -0.06 -2.68 0.16
N LEU A 40 -0.23 -2.63 -1.16
CA LEU A 40 -1.51 -2.34 -1.80
C LEU A 40 -2.56 -3.39 -1.46
N SER A 41 -2.21 -4.67 -1.59
CA SER A 41 -3.14 -5.79 -1.36
C SER A 41 -3.65 -5.82 0.07
N ILE A 42 -2.77 -5.60 1.05
CA ILE A 42 -3.15 -5.52 2.47
C ILE A 42 -3.99 -4.28 2.73
N GLY A 43 -3.61 -3.12 2.18
CA GLY A 43 -4.39 -1.89 2.26
C GLY A 43 -5.83 -2.05 1.75
N ILE A 44 -6.04 -2.87 0.72
CA ILE A 44 -7.38 -3.17 0.19
C ILE A 44 -8.16 -4.07 1.14
N VAL A 45 -7.63 -5.22 1.57
CA VAL A 45 -8.36 -6.17 2.43
C VAL A 45 -8.61 -5.60 3.83
N ALA A 46 -7.75 -4.73 4.35
CA ALA A 46 -7.93 -4.08 5.64
C ALA A 46 -9.20 -3.20 5.70
N ARG A 47 -9.67 -2.67 4.58
CA ARG A 47 -10.89 -1.84 4.47
C ARG A 47 -12.16 -2.60 4.85
N PHE A 48 -12.15 -3.93 4.78
CA PHE A 48 -13.29 -4.80 5.06
C PHE A 48 -13.32 -5.36 6.48
N SER A 49 -12.47 -4.84 7.39
CA SER A 49 -12.39 -5.32 8.78
C SER A 49 -13.69 -5.15 9.59
N THR A 50 -14.57 -4.23 9.19
CA THR A 50 -15.89 -4.00 9.82
C THR A 50 -17.00 -4.82 9.15
N ASN A 51 -16.97 -4.97 7.82
CA ASN A 51 -17.95 -5.74 7.06
C ASN A 51 -17.22 -6.78 6.19
N ARG A 52 -16.79 -7.88 6.83
CA ARG A 52 -15.99 -8.94 6.20
C ARG A 52 -16.89 -10.07 5.73
N ARG A 53 -16.65 -10.51 4.51
CA ARG A 53 -17.32 -11.62 3.85
C ARG A 53 -16.29 -12.70 3.49
N GLU A 54 -16.77 -13.84 3.04
CA GLU A 54 -15.95 -14.99 2.73
C GLU A 54 -14.94 -14.71 1.61
N ASN A 55 -15.31 -13.94 0.58
CA ASN A 55 -14.40 -13.50 -0.48
C ASN A 55 -13.24 -12.62 0.04
N HIS A 56 -13.51 -11.76 1.05
CA HIS A 56 -12.46 -10.98 1.70
C HIS A 56 -11.48 -11.90 2.44
N LEU A 57 -11.98 -12.93 3.15
CA LEU A 57 -11.12 -13.92 3.81
C LEU A 57 -10.29 -14.72 2.79
N MET A 58 -10.89 -15.11 1.67
CA MET A 58 -10.14 -15.78 0.59
C MET A 58 -9.03 -14.90 0.03
N ALA A 59 -9.25 -13.59 -0.12
CA ALA A 59 -8.23 -12.65 -0.53
C ALA A 59 -7.07 -12.59 0.49
N VAL A 60 -7.37 -12.53 1.79
CA VAL A 60 -6.35 -12.56 2.86
C VAL A 60 -5.55 -13.85 2.84
N LYS A 61 -6.22 -15.01 2.73
CA LYS A 61 -5.57 -16.33 2.62
C LYS A 61 -4.66 -16.42 1.37
N ARG A 62 -5.02 -15.74 0.27
CA ARG A 62 -4.20 -15.67 -0.94
C ARG A 62 -2.92 -14.86 -0.70
N ILE A 63 -2.99 -13.74 0.00
CA ILE A 63 -1.80 -12.96 0.40
C ILE A 63 -0.87 -13.82 1.26
N MET A 64 -1.42 -14.57 2.22
CA MET A 64 -0.61 -15.47 3.07
C MET A 64 0.07 -16.58 2.27
N ARG A 65 -0.63 -17.17 1.28
CA ARG A 65 -0.04 -18.17 0.38
C ARG A 65 1.07 -17.58 -0.49
N TYR A 66 0.88 -16.35 -0.98
CA TYR A 66 1.91 -15.64 -1.72
C TYR A 66 3.16 -15.42 -0.86
N LEU A 67 3.00 -14.96 0.39
CA LEU A 67 4.12 -14.79 1.32
C LEU A 67 4.85 -16.10 1.59
N LYS A 68 4.12 -17.21 1.79
CA LYS A 68 4.72 -18.54 1.99
C LYS A 68 5.52 -19.02 0.76
N GLY A 69 5.11 -18.64 -0.45
CA GLY A 69 5.80 -19.02 -1.69
C GLY A 69 6.88 -18.01 -2.13
N THR A 70 7.13 -16.97 -1.34
CA THR A 70 8.12 -15.91 -1.62
C THR A 70 8.82 -15.49 -0.32
N ASP A 71 9.18 -16.45 0.50
CA ASP A 71 9.84 -16.23 1.80
C ASP A 71 11.29 -15.73 1.65
N ASP A 72 11.91 -16.01 0.50
CA ASP A 72 13.23 -15.54 0.09
C ASP A 72 13.24 -14.08 -0.43
N PHE A 73 12.06 -13.47 -0.68
CA PHE A 73 11.98 -12.11 -1.18
C PHE A 73 12.25 -11.10 -0.07
N GLY A 74 13.17 -10.18 -0.33
CA GLY A 74 13.55 -9.10 0.58
C GLY A 74 14.03 -7.84 -0.12
N LEU A 75 14.26 -6.80 0.67
CA LEU A 75 14.88 -5.56 0.20
C LEU A 75 16.40 -5.69 0.26
N TYR A 76 17.06 -5.49 -0.86
CA TYR A 76 18.51 -5.55 -0.94
C TYR A 76 19.14 -4.14 -0.84
N TYR A 77 20.03 -3.94 0.12
CA TYR A 77 20.73 -2.68 0.36
C TYR A 77 22.22 -2.83 0.07
N LYS A 78 22.62 -2.48 -1.17
CA LYS A 78 24.02 -2.54 -1.58
C LYS A 78 24.84 -1.44 -0.92
N ARG A 79 26.05 -1.75 -0.43
CA ARG A 79 26.99 -0.78 0.13
C ARG A 79 27.62 0.08 -0.98
N ASN A 80 27.97 1.34 -0.67
CA ASN A 80 28.73 2.23 -1.57
C ASN A 80 28.00 2.66 -2.87
N GLU A 81 26.68 2.89 -2.84
CA GLU A 81 25.98 3.54 -3.93
C GLU A 81 25.87 5.07 -3.71
N LYS A 82 25.81 5.82 -4.84
CA LYS A 82 25.56 7.27 -4.80
C LYS A 82 24.20 7.53 -4.15
N PHE A 83 24.15 8.51 -3.24
CA PHE A 83 22.93 8.93 -2.56
C PHE A 83 22.12 9.90 -3.43
N GLU A 84 21.45 9.37 -4.44
CA GLU A 84 20.49 10.12 -5.25
C GLU A 84 19.06 9.80 -4.76
N LEU A 85 18.32 10.84 -4.40
CA LEU A 85 16.94 10.68 -3.94
C LEU A 85 16.01 10.72 -5.14
N ARG A 86 15.28 9.61 -5.38
CA ARG A 86 14.28 9.47 -6.44
C ARG A 86 12.96 9.04 -5.83
N ALA A 87 11.86 9.66 -6.27
CA ALA A 87 10.51 9.25 -5.86
C ALA A 87 9.66 8.94 -7.08
N TYR A 88 8.83 7.93 -6.94
CA TYR A 88 7.80 7.57 -7.93
C TYR A 88 6.46 7.56 -7.23
N ILE A 89 5.48 8.11 -7.91
CA ILE A 89 4.11 8.23 -7.41
C ILE A 89 3.14 7.73 -8.46
N ASP A 90 2.09 7.08 -7.99
CA ASP A 90 0.97 6.69 -8.83
C ASP A 90 -0.34 6.82 -8.07
N THR A 91 -1.43 6.98 -8.80
CA THR A 91 -2.78 7.02 -8.23
C THR A 91 -3.79 6.50 -9.24
N ASP A 92 -4.65 5.60 -8.78
CA ASP A 92 -5.86 5.26 -9.53
C ASP A 92 -6.86 6.42 -9.46
N TRP A 93 -7.81 6.46 -10.38
CA TRP A 93 -8.93 7.40 -10.33
C TRP A 93 -10.22 6.64 -10.09
N GLY A 94 -10.84 6.88 -8.92
CA GLY A 94 -12.13 6.28 -8.57
C GLY A 94 -12.12 4.75 -8.51
N GLY A 95 -10.96 4.12 -8.20
CA GLY A 95 -10.75 2.68 -8.28
C GLY A 95 -11.58 1.86 -7.29
N ASN A 96 -12.04 2.46 -6.18
CA ASN A 96 -12.90 1.79 -5.22
C ASN A 96 -14.36 1.76 -5.70
N ILE A 97 -14.98 0.58 -5.73
CA ILE A 97 -16.37 0.40 -6.21
C ILE A 97 -17.37 1.05 -5.24
N ASP A 98 -17.15 0.92 -3.92
CA ASP A 98 -18.14 1.28 -2.91
C ASP A 98 -18.30 2.81 -2.76
N ASP A 99 -17.23 3.60 -2.92
CA ASP A 99 -17.24 5.05 -2.67
C ASP A 99 -16.46 5.88 -3.70
N ARG A 100 -16.03 5.26 -4.79
CA ARG A 100 -15.31 5.90 -5.92
C ARG A 100 -14.07 6.70 -5.51
N LYS A 101 -13.51 6.39 -4.35
CA LYS A 101 -12.27 7.04 -3.88
C LYS A 101 -11.05 6.40 -4.49
N SER A 102 -10.06 7.25 -4.77
CA SER A 102 -8.77 6.87 -5.34
C SER A 102 -7.85 6.24 -4.29
N THR A 103 -6.99 5.33 -4.71
CA THR A 103 -5.85 4.84 -3.93
C THR A 103 -4.57 5.39 -4.52
N SER A 104 -3.73 5.97 -3.67
CA SER A 104 -2.45 6.54 -4.06
C SER A 104 -1.32 5.68 -3.56
N GLY A 105 -0.33 5.46 -4.41
CA GLY A 105 0.92 4.80 -4.09
C GLY A 105 2.10 5.76 -4.24
N GLY A 106 3.09 5.60 -3.39
CA GLY A 106 4.35 6.32 -3.49
C GLY A 106 5.50 5.45 -3.03
N VAL A 107 6.62 5.53 -3.74
CA VAL A 107 7.87 4.85 -3.37
C VAL A 107 9.02 5.84 -3.47
N LEU A 108 9.96 5.75 -2.54
CA LEU A 108 11.13 6.62 -2.49
C LEU A 108 12.38 5.77 -2.40
N PHE A 109 13.33 6.08 -3.28
CA PHE A 109 14.63 5.42 -3.39
C PHE A 109 15.75 6.37 -2.99
N LEU A 110 16.73 5.81 -2.31
CA LEU A 110 18.02 6.44 -2.08
C LEU A 110 19.09 5.66 -2.87
N GLY A 111 19.49 6.20 -4.03
CA GLY A 111 20.19 5.43 -5.06
C GLY A 111 19.25 4.35 -5.64
N ARG A 112 19.65 3.07 -5.51
CA ARG A 112 18.83 1.91 -5.90
C ARG A 112 18.07 1.28 -4.72
N ARG A 113 18.17 1.86 -3.52
CA ARG A 113 17.60 1.30 -2.29
C ARG A 113 16.22 1.88 -2.06
N LEU A 114 15.21 1.04 -1.98
CA LEU A 114 13.87 1.45 -1.58
C LEU A 114 13.87 1.73 -0.07
N VAL A 115 13.61 2.99 0.32
CA VAL A 115 13.70 3.42 1.74
C VAL A 115 12.35 3.72 2.36
N THR A 116 11.34 4.05 1.55
CA THR A 116 9.97 4.19 2.05
C THR A 116 8.95 3.91 0.95
N TRP A 117 7.78 3.43 1.35
CA TRP A 117 6.66 3.15 0.48
C TRP A 117 5.34 3.42 1.18
N THR A 118 4.36 3.83 0.41
CA THR A 118 3.03 4.12 0.91
C THR A 118 1.99 3.58 -0.07
N SER A 119 0.88 3.09 0.47
CA SER A 119 -0.33 2.80 -0.29
C SER A 119 -1.51 3.23 0.56
N LYS A 120 -2.19 4.30 0.16
CA LYS A 120 -3.25 4.90 0.96
C LYS A 120 -4.46 5.27 0.11
N LYS A 121 -5.65 4.86 0.57
CA LYS A 121 -6.92 5.33 0.01
C LYS A 121 -7.14 6.79 0.43
N LYS A 122 -7.58 7.64 -0.50
CA LYS A 122 -7.89 9.05 -0.22
C LYS A 122 -9.14 9.18 0.65
N SER A 123 -9.19 10.25 1.43
CA SER A 123 -10.36 10.59 2.26
C SER A 123 -11.48 11.23 1.43
N CYS A 124 -11.13 11.95 0.36
CA CYS A 124 -12.05 12.61 -0.57
C CYS A 124 -12.02 11.95 -1.96
N THR A 125 -13.06 12.16 -2.73
CA THR A 125 -13.11 11.86 -4.16
C THR A 125 -12.45 12.99 -4.93
N SER A 126 -11.70 12.66 -5.98
CA SER A 126 -11.15 13.66 -6.90
C SER A 126 -12.09 13.81 -8.11
N GLN A 127 -12.32 15.03 -8.56
CA GLN A 127 -13.20 15.32 -9.69
C GLN A 127 -12.57 14.95 -11.02
N SER A 128 -11.23 14.89 -11.09
CA SER A 128 -10.50 14.51 -12.29
C SER A 128 -9.26 13.68 -11.98
N ILE A 129 -8.73 13.00 -13.01
CA ILE A 129 -7.44 12.29 -12.93
C ILE A 129 -6.30 13.27 -12.61
N VAL A 130 -6.35 14.47 -13.17
CA VAL A 130 -5.33 15.50 -12.97
C VAL A 130 -5.28 15.93 -11.52
N GLU A 131 -6.42 16.26 -10.93
CA GLU A 131 -6.53 16.59 -9.49
C GLU A 131 -6.01 15.46 -8.62
N ALA A 132 -6.40 14.21 -8.93
CA ALA A 132 -5.91 13.04 -8.21
C ALA A 132 -4.38 12.96 -8.21
N LYS A 133 -3.73 13.21 -9.34
CA LYS A 133 -2.27 13.19 -9.48
C LYS A 133 -1.60 14.36 -8.75
N TYR A 134 -2.14 15.58 -8.82
CA TYR A 134 -1.60 16.73 -8.10
C TYR A 134 -1.60 16.54 -6.59
N VAL A 135 -2.70 16.08 -6.02
CA VAL A 135 -2.81 15.83 -4.57
C VAL A 135 -1.75 14.82 -4.11
N VAL A 136 -1.53 13.76 -4.88
CA VAL A 136 -0.49 12.76 -4.57
C VAL A 136 0.91 13.33 -4.70
N ALA A 137 1.16 14.15 -5.71
CA ALA A 137 2.45 14.81 -5.92
C ALA A 137 2.80 15.70 -4.72
N ILE A 138 1.86 16.50 -4.21
CA ILE A 138 2.08 17.37 -3.05
C ILE A 138 2.44 16.54 -1.81
N ILE A 139 1.68 15.49 -1.49
CA ILE A 139 1.92 14.64 -0.32
C ILE A 139 3.31 13.98 -0.39
N ASN A 140 3.71 13.50 -1.56
CA ASN A 140 5.01 12.87 -1.70
C ASN A 140 6.16 13.89 -1.72
N TYR A 141 5.92 15.09 -2.23
CA TYR A 141 6.90 16.18 -2.18
C TYR A 141 7.27 16.54 -0.74
N THR A 142 6.30 16.64 0.16
CA THR A 142 6.58 16.90 1.59
C THR A 142 7.46 15.81 2.20
N ASN A 143 7.22 14.54 1.88
CA ASN A 143 8.06 13.43 2.32
C ASN A 143 9.50 13.54 1.78
N ILE A 144 9.66 13.92 0.50
CA ILE A 144 10.97 14.12 -0.11
C ILE A 144 11.75 15.25 0.59
N VAL A 145 11.09 16.38 0.84
CA VAL A 145 11.71 17.52 1.54
C VAL A 145 12.13 17.12 2.94
N TRP A 146 11.28 16.41 3.67
CA TRP A 146 11.58 15.92 5.01
C TRP A 146 12.81 15.01 5.01
N ILE A 147 12.89 14.03 4.12
CA ILE A 147 14.05 13.13 4.00
C ILE A 147 15.32 13.91 3.59
N LYS A 148 15.22 14.88 2.68
CA LYS A 148 16.35 15.75 2.35
C LYS A 148 16.89 16.51 3.56
N CYS A 149 16.00 17.02 4.41
CA CYS A 149 16.39 17.70 5.65
C CYS A 149 17.09 16.74 6.62
N LEU A 150 16.58 15.51 6.79
CA LEU A 150 17.22 14.49 7.62
C LEU A 150 18.64 14.15 7.09
N LEU A 151 18.78 13.90 5.79
CA LEU A 151 20.06 13.56 5.19
C LEU A 151 21.09 14.71 5.31
N LYS A 152 20.65 15.97 5.26
CA LYS A 152 21.52 17.12 5.52
C LYS A 152 21.99 17.15 6.99
N GLY A 153 21.10 16.86 7.94
CA GLY A 153 21.43 16.79 9.36
C GLY A 153 22.43 15.67 9.72
N MET A 154 22.36 14.54 8.99
CA MET A 154 23.27 13.40 9.20
C MET A 154 24.68 13.59 8.61
N LYS A 155 24.89 14.60 7.76
CA LYS A 155 26.22 14.94 7.18
C LYS A 155 27.06 15.87 8.07
N ARG A 156 26.55 16.25 9.23
CA ARG A 156 27.28 16.97 10.30
C ARG A 156 27.77 15.95 11.32
#